data_3518d76d96b1f2a3efdef7bd9b6c6f09
#
_entry.id   3518d76d96b1f2a3efdef7bd9b6c6f09
#
_cell.length_a   1.000
_cell.length_b   1.000
_cell.length_c   1.000
_cell.angle_alpha   90.00
_cell.angle_beta   90.00
_cell.angle_gamma   90.00
#
_symmetry.space_group_name_H-M   'P 1'
#
loop_
_entity.id
_entity.type
_entity.pdbx_description
1 polymer ?
#
loop_
_entity_poly.entity_id
_entity_poly.type
_entity_poly.pdbx_seq_one_letter_code
_entity_poly.pdbx_strand_id
1 'polypeptide(L)'
;QRIYTSNQQHKRNSRSKAMRRLTELLLLACSLAATAYLSPRGRIAPRSVRLALTPLERAIASSDVDAVVDSLDDDAVPCDRALAVAALDKAAAVTPDSSDGEQFAAAFEEARLVRAYQALRRRGLAPSFGVAIDEPFPLSQGASEEQIAREAGDLTLAAFRPKDGAGRMFAILGAVVCGAEIAAAKALGLDSPQPLFLATAGLAAFDTIALKGALAESITSAVDSSYADRIVRHEAGHLLLAYLCGLPVQGCVLSAREALAGEGSGAAALNGAAGTAFFDPELNAAARRGRITRSVIDRYCIVVMGGIAAEAVSYGSAEGGKDDESALISFLQDTVGFTGDVLVQARMSALNGVILLRRYRAEFERLVKVLERDRAKSIGAAVLSIDDVAAA
;
A
#
# COMPACT_ATOMS: atom_id res chain seq x y z
N GLN A 1 28.05 -54.36 2.77
CA GLN A 1 28.15 -53.41 3.89
C GLN A 1 29.27 -52.34 3.74
N ARG A 2 30.38 -52.63 3.04
CA ARG A 2 31.49 -51.62 2.85
C ARG A 2 31.18 -50.50 1.83
N ILE A 3 30.26 -50.67 0.93
CA ILE A 3 29.91 -49.66 -0.08
C ILE A 3 28.91 -48.60 0.50
N TYR A 4 28.09 -49.00 1.45
CA TYR A 4 27.08 -48.11 2.05
C TYR A 4 27.70 -47.09 3.05
N THR A 5 28.79 -47.46 3.75
CA THR A 5 29.51 -46.62 4.68
C THR A 5 30.35 -45.52 3.97
N SER A 6 30.87 -45.82 2.78
CA SER A 6 31.68 -44.87 2.00
C SER A 6 30.83 -43.69 1.46
N ASN A 7 29.60 -43.94 1.07
CA ASN A 7 28.72 -42.91 0.50
C ASN A 7 28.16 -41.94 1.58
N GLN A 8 27.97 -42.43 2.81
CA GLN A 8 27.58 -41.57 3.94
C GLN A 8 28.73 -40.68 4.41
N GLN A 9 29.97 -41.17 4.36
CA GLN A 9 31.16 -40.41 4.74
C GLN A 9 31.47 -39.29 3.69
N HIS A 10 31.21 -39.57 2.40
CA HIS A 10 31.40 -38.59 1.35
C HIS A 10 30.34 -37.44 1.43
N LYS A 11 29.07 -37.73 1.78
CA LYS A 11 28.01 -36.73 2.02
C LYS A 11 28.26 -35.90 3.29
N ARG A 12 28.82 -36.48 4.35
CA ARG A 12 29.21 -35.75 5.56
C ARG A 12 30.36 -34.78 5.28
N ASN A 13 31.39 -35.21 4.51
CA ASN A 13 32.51 -34.36 4.14
C ASN A 13 32.13 -33.21 3.21
N SER A 14 31.19 -33.42 2.29
CA SER A 14 30.71 -32.35 1.39
C SER A 14 29.89 -31.27 2.15
N ARG A 15 29.03 -31.68 3.13
CA ARG A 15 28.30 -30.76 4.00
C ARG A 15 29.24 -29.97 4.93
N SER A 16 30.29 -30.61 5.47
CA SER A 16 31.28 -29.91 6.30
C SER A 16 32.10 -28.89 5.51
N LYS A 17 32.44 -29.18 4.24
CA LYS A 17 33.11 -28.22 3.34
C LYS A 17 32.20 -27.06 2.94
N ALA A 18 30.90 -27.30 2.71
CA ALA A 18 29.95 -26.26 2.39
C ALA A 18 29.73 -25.31 3.57
N MET A 19 29.60 -25.85 4.77
CA MET A 19 29.49 -25.06 6.02
C MET A 19 30.74 -24.22 6.28
N ARG A 20 31.94 -24.78 6.09
CA ARG A 20 33.18 -23.98 6.23
C ARG A 20 33.28 -22.85 5.24
N ARG A 21 32.89 -23.05 3.97
CA ARG A 21 32.86 -21.98 2.97
C ARG A 21 31.87 -20.89 3.30
N LEU A 22 30.70 -21.25 3.86
CA LEU A 22 29.70 -20.27 4.31
C LEU A 22 30.23 -19.43 5.48
N THR A 23 30.93 -20.05 6.42
CA THR A 23 31.54 -19.35 7.56
C THR A 23 32.69 -18.44 7.12
N GLU A 24 33.50 -18.87 6.15
CA GLU A 24 34.56 -18.05 5.58
C GLU A 24 34.01 -16.84 4.78
N LEU A 25 32.90 -17.03 4.04
CA LEU A 25 32.22 -15.93 3.33
C LEU A 25 31.59 -14.92 4.31
N LEU A 26 31.00 -15.38 5.40
CA LEU A 26 30.47 -14.52 6.44
C LEU A 26 31.58 -13.75 7.18
N LEU A 27 32.71 -14.37 7.45
CA LEU A 27 33.86 -13.71 8.05
C LEU A 27 34.53 -12.71 7.10
N LEU A 28 34.55 -13.01 5.78
CA LEU A 28 35.03 -12.07 4.76
C LEU A 28 34.11 -10.84 4.62
N ALA A 29 32.78 -11.05 4.69
CA ALA A 29 31.80 -9.97 4.68
C ALA A 29 31.93 -9.07 5.91
N CYS A 30 32.15 -9.65 7.09
CA CYS A 30 32.40 -8.90 8.33
C CYS A 30 33.75 -8.15 8.28
N SER A 31 34.77 -8.73 7.66
CA SER A 31 36.10 -8.11 7.51
C SER A 31 36.07 -6.94 6.52
N LEU A 32 35.31 -7.05 5.42
CA LEU A 32 35.12 -5.96 4.46
C LEU A 32 34.30 -4.80 5.05
N ALA A 33 33.35 -5.08 5.94
CA ALA A 33 32.63 -4.05 6.68
C ALA A 33 33.53 -3.34 7.71
N ALA A 34 34.50 -4.05 8.33
CA ALA A 34 35.41 -3.48 9.30
C ALA A 34 36.55 -2.64 8.62
N THR A 35 36.98 -3.00 7.42
CA THR A 35 37.99 -2.22 6.68
C THR A 35 37.45 -0.93 6.07
N ALA A 36 36.16 -0.79 5.87
CA ALA A 36 35.52 0.47 5.46
C ALA A 36 35.51 1.52 6.61
N TYR A 37 35.77 1.12 7.86
CA TYR A 37 35.75 2.02 9.02
C TYR A 37 37.13 2.56 9.46
N LEU A 38 38.21 2.11 8.84
CA LEU A 38 39.57 2.51 9.18
C LEU A 38 40.25 3.14 7.95
N SER A 39 39.92 4.39 7.65
CA SER A 39 40.69 5.23 6.72
C SER A 39 41.67 6.11 7.51
N PRO A 40 42.96 6.14 7.14
CA PRO A 40 43.93 6.91 7.89
C PRO A 40 43.88 8.40 7.60
N ARG A 41 44.26 9.14 8.61
CA ARG A 41 44.40 10.58 8.74
C ARG A 41 45.02 11.29 7.53
N GLY A 42 44.42 12.44 7.22
CA GLY A 42 45.17 13.58 6.72
C GLY A 42 44.92 13.95 5.26
N ARG A 43 43.74 14.47 4.94
CA ARG A 43 43.61 15.55 3.96
C ARG A 43 42.80 16.67 4.58
N ILE A 44 43.43 17.86 4.62
CA ILE A 44 42.74 19.11 4.95
C ILE A 44 41.60 19.25 3.92
N ALA A 45 40.39 18.96 4.36
CA ALA A 45 39.19 19.23 3.57
C ALA A 45 39.09 20.74 3.36
N PRO A 46 38.76 21.22 2.15
CA PRO A 46 38.48 22.63 1.94
C PRO A 46 37.42 23.03 2.94
N ARG A 47 37.55 24.20 3.54
CA ARG A 47 36.54 24.81 4.41
C ARG A 47 35.19 24.74 3.68
N SER A 48 34.41 23.70 3.96
CA SER A 48 33.02 23.65 3.54
C SER A 48 32.35 24.82 4.22
N VAL A 49 31.93 25.80 3.44
CA VAL A 49 30.93 26.77 3.88
C VAL A 49 29.77 25.92 4.36
N ARG A 50 29.60 25.76 5.66
CA ARG A 50 28.39 25.22 6.24
C ARG A 50 27.30 26.24 5.93
N LEU A 51 26.63 26.08 4.81
CA LEU A 51 25.35 26.73 4.58
C LEU A 51 24.48 26.40 5.80
N ALA A 52 24.05 27.42 6.51
CA ALA A 52 23.16 27.22 7.64
C ALA A 52 21.90 26.55 7.12
N LEU A 53 21.54 25.41 7.71
CA LEU A 53 20.30 24.70 7.37
C LEU A 53 19.10 25.63 7.46
N THR A 54 18.22 25.57 6.49
CA THR A 54 16.92 26.26 6.53
C THR A 54 16.09 25.78 7.73
N PRO A 55 15.08 26.52 8.16
CA PRO A 55 14.18 26.08 9.23
C PRO A 55 13.58 24.69 8.92
N LEU A 56 13.15 24.44 7.69
CA LEU A 56 12.57 23.16 7.26
C LEU A 56 13.60 22.03 7.30
N GLU A 57 14.81 22.22 6.80
CA GLU A 57 15.87 21.20 6.87
C GLU A 57 16.22 20.83 8.32
N ARG A 58 16.25 21.81 9.22
CA ARG A 58 16.47 21.57 10.65
C ARG A 58 15.34 20.78 11.30
N ALA A 59 14.09 21.13 10.99
CA ALA A 59 12.91 20.44 11.50
C ALA A 59 12.87 18.99 11.03
N ILE A 60 13.16 18.72 9.74
CA ILE A 60 13.26 17.37 9.18
C ILE A 60 14.39 16.57 9.88
N ALA A 61 15.55 17.18 10.08
CA ALA A 61 16.70 16.55 10.74
C ALA A 61 16.44 16.22 12.22
N SER A 62 15.70 17.08 12.93
CA SER A 62 15.32 16.83 14.34
C SER A 62 14.13 15.89 14.48
N SER A 63 13.44 15.56 13.38
CA SER A 63 12.17 14.81 13.38
C SER A 63 11.05 15.47 14.20
N ASP A 64 11.10 16.79 14.32
CA ASP A 64 10.04 17.60 14.93
C ASP A 64 8.94 17.87 13.90
N VAL A 65 7.87 17.08 13.98
CA VAL A 65 6.78 17.11 13.00
C VAL A 65 6.02 18.43 13.02
N ASP A 66 5.84 19.04 14.20
CA ASP A 66 5.17 20.33 14.30
C ASP A 66 5.99 21.42 13.62
N ALA A 67 7.30 21.46 13.90
CA ALA A 67 8.21 22.39 13.25
C ALA A 67 8.31 22.14 11.73
N VAL A 68 8.18 20.89 11.26
CA VAL A 68 8.10 20.57 9.82
C VAL A 68 6.86 21.19 9.20
N VAL A 69 5.68 20.98 9.81
CA VAL A 69 4.42 21.49 9.28
C VAL A 69 4.36 23.02 9.36
N ASP A 70 4.81 23.61 10.46
CA ASP A 70 4.89 25.06 10.61
C ASP A 70 5.85 25.72 9.59
N SER A 71 6.99 25.06 9.31
CA SER A 71 7.91 25.52 8.27
C SER A 71 7.36 25.37 6.85
N LEU A 72 6.50 24.36 6.60
CA LEU A 72 5.77 24.22 5.35
C LEU A 72 4.67 25.29 5.20
N ASP A 73 4.03 25.69 6.28
CA ASP A 73 2.99 26.72 6.27
C ASP A 73 3.57 28.13 6.06
N ASP A 74 4.82 28.36 6.42
CA ASP A 74 5.50 29.65 6.22
C ASP A 74 6.07 29.76 4.78
N ASP A 75 5.37 30.46 3.91
CA ASP A 75 5.76 30.65 2.50
C ASP A 75 7.12 31.33 2.31
N ALA A 76 7.66 31.99 3.35
CA ALA A 76 9.00 32.56 3.32
C ALA A 76 10.12 31.53 3.44
N VAL A 77 9.81 30.31 3.94
CA VAL A 77 10.77 29.22 4.05
C VAL A 77 10.93 28.52 2.71
N PRO A 78 12.14 28.47 2.12
CA PRO A 78 12.37 27.74 0.87
C PRO A 78 12.01 26.26 1.00
N CYS A 79 11.26 25.74 0.05
CA CYS A 79 10.88 24.35 -0.03
C CYS A 79 10.96 23.89 -1.48
N ASP A 80 11.97 23.11 -1.81
CA ASP A 80 12.04 22.42 -3.07
C ASP A 80 11.32 21.06 -2.99
N ARG A 81 11.29 20.35 -4.12
CA ARG A 81 10.60 19.05 -4.20
C ARG A 81 11.21 18.00 -3.25
N ALA A 82 12.52 17.97 -3.08
CA ALA A 82 13.17 16.97 -2.22
C ALA A 82 12.83 17.22 -0.74
N LEU A 83 12.80 18.48 -0.33
CA LEU A 83 12.36 18.87 1.00
C LEU A 83 10.85 18.61 1.20
N ALA A 84 10.04 18.82 0.18
CA ALA A 84 8.60 18.51 0.22
C ALA A 84 8.35 17.01 0.41
N VAL A 85 9.07 16.14 -0.31
CA VAL A 85 9.02 14.68 -0.12
C VAL A 85 9.38 14.32 1.31
N ALA A 86 10.53 14.79 1.80
CA ALA A 86 10.99 14.47 3.16
C ALA A 86 10.05 15.00 4.24
N ALA A 87 9.49 16.18 4.04
CA ALA A 87 8.53 16.78 4.96
C ALA A 87 7.22 15.98 5.01
N LEU A 88 6.70 15.57 3.86
CA LEU A 88 5.47 14.76 3.80
C LEU A 88 5.70 13.37 4.41
N ASP A 89 6.84 12.72 4.16
CA ASP A 89 7.20 11.46 4.80
C ASP A 89 7.25 11.60 6.34
N LYS A 90 7.80 12.71 6.85
CA LYS A 90 7.82 12.97 8.29
C LYS A 90 6.41 13.20 8.84
N ALA A 91 5.59 13.99 8.16
CA ALA A 91 4.21 14.24 8.57
C ALA A 91 3.33 12.99 8.58
N ALA A 92 3.58 12.06 7.64
CA ALA A 92 2.85 10.81 7.51
C ALA A 92 3.36 9.69 8.44
N ALA A 93 4.62 9.77 8.91
CA ALA A 93 5.25 8.72 9.71
C ALA A 93 4.83 8.72 11.19
N VAL A 94 4.04 9.68 11.63
CA VAL A 94 3.61 9.78 13.04
C VAL A 94 2.59 8.69 13.32
N THR A 95 2.93 7.79 14.23
CA THR A 95 2.04 6.75 14.75
C THR A 95 1.39 7.25 16.03
N PRO A 96 0.09 7.04 16.23
CA PRO A 96 -0.57 7.32 17.51
C PRO A 96 0.14 6.59 18.65
N ASP A 97 0.53 7.31 19.69
CA ASP A 97 1.08 6.71 20.90
C ASP A 97 -0.07 6.02 21.65
N SER A 98 0.06 4.73 21.91
CA SER A 98 -1.00 3.82 22.36
C SER A 98 -1.42 3.97 23.84
N SER A 99 -1.34 5.17 24.41
CA SER A 99 -1.77 5.45 25.77
C SER A 99 -3.03 6.32 25.81
N ASP A 100 -3.83 6.21 26.86
CA ASP A 100 -5.19 6.71 27.14
C ASP A 100 -5.68 8.08 26.55
N GLY A 101 -5.03 8.62 25.54
CA GLY A 101 -5.37 9.82 24.77
C GLY A 101 -5.62 9.58 23.28
N GLU A 102 -5.78 8.34 22.83
CA GLU A 102 -5.75 7.91 21.41
C GLU A 102 -6.62 8.76 20.46
N GLN A 103 -7.84 9.12 20.85
CA GLN A 103 -8.72 9.88 19.94
C GLN A 103 -8.27 11.33 19.74
N PHE A 104 -7.69 11.97 20.76
CA PHE A 104 -7.17 13.33 20.65
C PHE A 104 -5.84 13.34 19.88
N ALA A 105 -4.96 12.37 20.13
CA ALA A 105 -3.70 12.24 19.42
C ALA A 105 -3.95 11.99 17.92
N ALA A 106 -4.80 11.04 17.56
CA ALA A 106 -5.16 10.77 16.18
C ALA A 106 -5.75 11.99 15.45
N ALA A 107 -6.67 12.73 16.09
CA ALA A 107 -7.25 13.93 15.49
C ALA A 107 -6.20 15.06 15.28
N PHE A 108 -5.20 15.14 16.14
CA PHE A 108 -4.12 16.12 16.03
C PHE A 108 -3.15 15.77 14.91
N GLU A 109 -2.81 14.50 14.77
CA GLU A 109 -2.00 13.97 13.68
C GLU A 109 -2.68 14.13 12.32
N GLU A 110 -3.97 13.80 12.22
CA GLU A 110 -4.77 14.06 11.03
C GLU A 110 -4.73 15.55 10.65
N ALA A 111 -4.89 16.46 11.62
CA ALA A 111 -4.85 17.89 11.36
C ALA A 111 -3.48 18.38 10.84
N ARG A 112 -2.37 17.82 11.36
CA ARG A 112 -1.02 18.10 10.88
C ARG A 112 -0.84 17.65 9.42
N LEU A 113 -1.26 16.43 9.11
CA LEU A 113 -1.13 15.90 7.76
C LEU A 113 -1.99 16.68 6.76
N VAL A 114 -3.21 17.08 7.14
CA VAL A 114 -4.05 17.98 6.32
C VAL A 114 -3.34 19.29 6.04
N ARG A 115 -2.74 19.93 7.06
CA ARG A 115 -1.98 21.19 6.91
C ARG A 115 -0.80 21.01 5.95
N ALA A 116 -0.07 19.89 6.06
CA ALA A 116 1.07 19.61 5.17
C ALA A 116 0.62 19.52 3.70
N TYR A 117 -0.45 18.75 3.39
CA TYR A 117 -0.99 18.67 2.03
C TYR A 117 -1.47 20.04 1.51
N GLN A 118 -2.18 20.80 2.34
CA GLN A 118 -2.66 22.14 1.97
C GLN A 118 -1.50 23.12 1.73
N ALA A 119 -0.45 23.05 2.54
CA ALA A 119 0.74 23.88 2.36
C ALA A 119 1.44 23.54 1.03
N LEU A 120 1.61 22.25 0.72
CA LEU A 120 2.19 21.82 -0.56
C LEU A 120 1.33 22.25 -1.76
N ARG A 121 0.00 22.18 -1.64
CA ARG A 121 -0.92 22.70 -2.68
C ARG A 121 -0.74 24.20 -2.89
N ARG A 122 -0.73 25.00 -1.83
CA ARG A 122 -0.51 26.47 -1.92
C ARG A 122 0.82 26.83 -2.59
N ARG A 123 1.86 26.05 -2.29
CA ARG A 123 3.20 26.21 -2.89
C ARG A 123 3.31 25.74 -4.34
N GLY A 124 2.24 25.16 -4.91
CA GLY A 124 2.25 24.62 -6.27
C GLY A 124 3.06 23.31 -6.42
N LEU A 125 3.42 22.66 -5.30
CA LEU A 125 4.13 21.37 -5.30
C LEU A 125 3.18 20.17 -5.37
N ALA A 126 1.90 20.39 -5.04
CA ALA A 126 0.82 19.41 -5.09
C ALA A 126 -0.47 20.04 -5.67
N PRO A 127 -0.44 20.61 -6.88
CA PRO A 127 -1.56 21.39 -7.44
C PRO A 127 -2.81 20.56 -7.67
N SER A 128 -2.68 19.27 -7.96
CA SER A 128 -3.84 18.39 -8.19
C SER A 128 -4.47 17.83 -6.91
N PHE A 129 -3.91 18.11 -5.73
CA PHE A 129 -4.53 17.69 -4.47
C PHE A 129 -5.89 18.35 -4.29
N GLY A 130 -6.95 17.53 -4.20
CA GLY A 130 -8.32 17.98 -3.98
C GLY A 130 -8.98 18.61 -5.21
N VAL A 131 -8.44 18.49 -6.42
CA VAL A 131 -9.00 19.09 -7.63
C VAL A 131 -10.38 18.50 -7.99
N ALA A 132 -10.64 17.26 -7.62
CA ALA A 132 -11.92 16.60 -7.91
C ALA A 132 -13.07 17.05 -6.97
N ILE A 133 -12.77 17.84 -5.92
CA ILE A 133 -13.80 18.38 -5.02
C ILE A 133 -14.50 19.58 -5.66
N ASP A 134 -13.79 20.31 -6.51
CA ASP A 134 -14.27 21.56 -7.11
C ASP A 134 -15.32 21.32 -8.21
N GLU A 135 -15.44 20.09 -8.70
CA GLU A 135 -16.40 19.69 -9.73
C GLU A 135 -17.35 18.59 -9.21
N PRO A 136 -18.64 18.63 -9.59
CA PRO A 136 -19.54 17.53 -9.26
C PRO A 136 -19.12 16.26 -10.01
N PHE A 137 -19.25 15.11 -9.34
CA PHE A 137 -18.96 13.84 -9.98
C PHE A 137 -19.92 13.59 -11.16
N PRO A 138 -19.40 13.08 -12.29
CA PRO A 138 -20.16 12.98 -13.54
C PRO A 138 -21.42 12.10 -13.44
N LEU A 139 -21.37 11.04 -12.62
CA LEU A 139 -22.44 10.09 -12.47
C LEU A 139 -23.06 10.14 -11.07
N SER A 140 -24.39 10.22 -11.04
CA SER A 140 -25.22 10.08 -9.85
C SER A 140 -25.99 8.76 -9.87
N GLN A 141 -26.68 8.42 -8.79
CA GLN A 141 -27.53 7.21 -8.72
C GLN A 141 -28.67 7.19 -9.74
N GLY A 142 -29.04 8.35 -10.28
CA GLY A 142 -30.08 8.48 -11.32
C GLY A 142 -29.52 8.51 -12.74
N ALA A 143 -28.24 8.19 -12.95
CA ALA A 143 -27.65 8.19 -14.29
C ALA A 143 -28.35 7.17 -15.20
N SER A 144 -28.68 7.60 -16.45
CA SER A 144 -29.25 6.69 -17.44
C SER A 144 -28.23 5.70 -17.98
N GLU A 145 -28.69 4.56 -18.52
CA GLU A 145 -27.81 3.57 -19.18
C GLU A 145 -26.97 4.20 -20.30
N GLU A 146 -27.56 5.12 -21.07
CA GLU A 146 -26.84 5.84 -22.12
C GLU A 146 -25.75 6.76 -21.58
N GLN A 147 -26.02 7.42 -20.45
CA GLN A 147 -25.01 8.23 -19.76
C GLN A 147 -23.89 7.35 -19.23
N ILE A 148 -24.22 6.22 -18.59
CA ILE A 148 -23.24 5.24 -18.11
C ILE A 148 -22.40 4.72 -19.27
N ALA A 149 -23.03 4.28 -20.38
CA ALA A 149 -22.31 3.76 -21.54
C ALA A 149 -21.36 4.81 -22.17
N ARG A 150 -21.77 6.07 -22.21
CA ARG A 150 -20.94 7.15 -22.74
C ARG A 150 -19.70 7.40 -21.87
N GLU A 151 -19.86 7.43 -20.56
CA GLU A 151 -18.79 7.75 -19.62
C GLU A 151 -17.89 6.52 -19.29
N ALA A 152 -18.50 5.35 -19.15
CA ALA A 152 -17.78 4.09 -18.90
C ALA A 152 -17.14 3.49 -20.15
N GLY A 153 -17.62 3.87 -21.35
CA GLY A 153 -17.16 3.34 -22.63
C GLY A 153 -17.48 1.85 -22.75
N ASP A 154 -16.44 1.03 -22.92
CA ASP A 154 -16.52 -0.43 -23.08
C ASP A 154 -16.69 -1.23 -21.78
N LEU A 155 -16.58 -0.56 -20.61
CA LEU A 155 -16.71 -1.22 -19.31
C LEU A 155 -18.18 -1.42 -18.95
N THR A 156 -18.55 -2.66 -18.67
CA THR A 156 -19.86 -3.01 -18.14
C THR A 156 -19.86 -3.03 -16.62
N LEU A 157 -21.04 -2.93 -15.99
CA LEU A 157 -21.17 -3.04 -14.53
C LEU A 157 -20.62 -4.38 -13.98
N ALA A 158 -20.53 -5.41 -14.82
CA ALA A 158 -19.92 -6.69 -14.45
C ALA A 158 -18.39 -6.59 -14.26
N ALA A 159 -17.72 -5.61 -14.89
CA ALA A 159 -16.30 -5.37 -14.73
C ALA A 159 -15.92 -4.94 -13.30
N PHE A 160 -16.86 -4.33 -12.57
CA PHE A 160 -16.69 -3.86 -11.21
C PHE A 160 -17.09 -4.88 -10.13
N ARG A 161 -17.44 -6.10 -10.53
CA ARG A 161 -17.67 -7.18 -9.58
C ARG A 161 -16.35 -7.91 -9.38
N PRO A 162 -15.77 -7.88 -8.17
CA PRO A 162 -14.56 -8.64 -7.88
C PRO A 162 -14.75 -10.10 -8.24
N LYS A 163 -13.89 -10.62 -9.12
CA LYS A 163 -13.88 -12.03 -9.47
C LYS A 163 -12.98 -12.74 -8.47
N ASP A 164 -13.44 -13.83 -7.91
CA ASP A 164 -12.65 -14.65 -6.99
C ASP A 164 -11.52 -15.40 -7.73
N GLY A 165 -10.60 -14.64 -8.36
CA GLY A 165 -9.44 -15.15 -9.07
C GLY A 165 -8.50 -15.87 -8.13
N ALA A 166 -8.24 -15.29 -6.97
CA ALA A 166 -7.43 -15.88 -5.91
C ALA A 166 -8.07 -17.18 -5.41
N GLY A 167 -9.38 -17.22 -5.15
CA GLY A 167 -10.07 -18.42 -4.68
C GLY A 167 -10.02 -19.58 -5.68
N ARG A 168 -10.09 -19.29 -6.97
CA ARG A 168 -9.91 -20.34 -8.00
C ARG A 168 -8.50 -20.92 -8.00
N MET A 169 -7.48 -20.06 -7.86
CA MET A 169 -6.10 -20.51 -7.79
C MET A 169 -5.84 -21.28 -6.49
N PHE A 170 -6.36 -20.81 -5.35
CA PHE A 170 -6.27 -21.55 -4.08
C PHE A 170 -6.98 -22.92 -4.15
N ALA A 171 -8.10 -23.03 -4.85
CA ALA A 171 -8.78 -24.31 -5.05
C ALA A 171 -7.91 -25.28 -5.87
N ILE A 172 -7.27 -24.81 -6.95
CA ILE A 172 -6.36 -25.62 -7.76
C ILE A 172 -5.12 -26.01 -6.95
N LEU A 173 -4.48 -25.06 -6.27
CA LEU A 173 -3.31 -25.31 -5.44
C LEU A 173 -3.65 -26.28 -4.30
N GLY A 174 -4.79 -26.10 -3.65
CA GLY A 174 -5.30 -27.01 -2.61
C GLY A 174 -5.48 -28.44 -3.14
N ALA A 175 -6.05 -28.60 -4.34
CA ALA A 175 -6.18 -29.91 -4.94
C ALA A 175 -4.82 -30.58 -5.25
N VAL A 176 -3.85 -29.79 -5.71
CA VAL A 176 -2.47 -30.27 -5.95
C VAL A 176 -1.79 -30.67 -4.64
N VAL A 177 -1.91 -29.85 -3.60
CA VAL A 177 -1.36 -30.14 -2.26
C VAL A 177 -1.99 -31.40 -1.68
N CYS A 178 -3.32 -31.54 -1.71
CA CYS A 178 -4.00 -32.74 -1.24
C CYS A 178 -3.55 -34.00 -2.00
N GLY A 179 -3.37 -33.90 -3.33
CA GLY A 179 -2.82 -34.99 -4.12
C GLY A 179 -1.39 -35.37 -3.72
N ALA A 180 -0.54 -34.39 -3.48
CA ALA A 180 0.83 -34.61 -3.02
C ALA A 180 0.87 -35.21 -1.60
N GLU A 181 -0.02 -34.81 -0.70
CA GLU A 181 -0.13 -35.37 0.67
C GLU A 181 -0.59 -36.83 0.66
N ILE A 182 -1.53 -37.19 -0.22
CA ILE A 182 -1.95 -38.60 -0.42
C ILE A 182 -0.76 -39.45 -0.91
N ALA A 183 0.00 -38.94 -1.89
CA ALA A 183 1.17 -39.62 -2.42
C ALA A 183 2.28 -39.74 -1.35
N ALA A 184 2.52 -38.70 -0.58
CA ALA A 184 3.49 -38.68 0.51
C ALA A 184 3.10 -39.64 1.64
N ALA A 185 1.82 -39.69 2.03
CA ALA A 185 1.34 -40.64 3.03
C ALA A 185 1.62 -42.11 2.62
N LYS A 186 1.36 -42.47 1.34
CA LYS A 186 1.69 -43.77 0.81
C LYS A 186 3.20 -44.05 0.81
N ALA A 187 4.01 -43.09 0.42
CA ALA A 187 5.47 -43.23 0.38
C ALA A 187 6.10 -43.35 1.78
N LEU A 188 5.49 -42.74 2.79
CA LEU A 188 5.91 -42.82 4.19
C LEU A 188 5.33 -44.00 4.95
N GLY A 189 4.47 -44.81 4.30
CA GLY A 189 3.82 -45.95 4.94
C GLY A 189 2.81 -45.57 6.01
N LEU A 190 2.18 -44.42 5.89
CA LEU A 190 1.12 -43.98 6.80
C LEU A 190 -0.20 -44.62 6.43
N ASP A 191 -0.97 -45.09 7.41
CA ASP A 191 -2.28 -45.72 7.21
C ASP A 191 -3.32 -44.71 6.66
N SER A 192 -3.10 -43.41 6.86
CA SER A 192 -4.03 -42.35 6.43
C SER A 192 -3.28 -41.03 6.15
N PRO A 193 -3.71 -40.22 5.15
CA PRO A 193 -3.17 -38.90 4.90
C PRO A 193 -3.66 -37.83 5.90
N GLN A 194 -4.59 -38.15 6.81
CA GLN A 194 -5.19 -37.18 7.74
C GLN A 194 -4.17 -36.34 8.55
N PRO A 195 -3.06 -36.88 9.08
CA PRO A 195 -2.10 -36.05 9.79
C PRO A 195 -1.46 -34.95 8.92
N LEU A 196 -1.24 -35.23 7.63
CA LEU A 196 -0.70 -34.25 6.69
C LEU A 196 -1.74 -33.16 6.39
N PHE A 197 -2.99 -33.53 6.14
CA PHE A 197 -4.10 -32.59 5.95
C PHE A 197 -4.30 -31.66 7.15
N LEU A 198 -4.22 -32.20 8.37
CA LEU A 198 -4.33 -31.40 9.59
C LEU A 198 -3.16 -30.43 9.74
N ALA A 199 -1.94 -30.84 9.38
CA ALA A 199 -0.77 -29.97 9.41
C ALA A 199 -0.91 -28.82 8.41
N THR A 200 -1.34 -29.10 7.18
CA THR A 200 -1.57 -28.08 6.14
C THR A 200 -2.71 -27.13 6.51
N ALA A 201 -3.82 -27.66 7.05
CA ALA A 201 -4.92 -26.83 7.55
C ALA A 201 -4.48 -25.95 8.71
N GLY A 202 -3.67 -26.47 9.63
CA GLY A 202 -3.07 -25.71 10.72
C GLY A 202 -2.15 -24.60 10.23
N LEU A 203 -1.33 -24.87 9.21
CA LEU A 203 -0.46 -23.87 8.58
C LEU A 203 -1.28 -22.78 7.89
N ALA A 204 -2.33 -23.14 7.16
CA ALA A 204 -3.22 -22.18 6.51
C ALA A 204 -3.95 -21.29 7.52
N ALA A 205 -4.44 -21.87 8.63
CA ALA A 205 -5.05 -21.13 9.72
C ALA A 205 -4.03 -20.18 10.38
N PHE A 206 -2.82 -20.64 10.62
CA PHE A 206 -1.73 -19.82 11.16
C PHE A 206 -1.39 -18.65 10.23
N ASP A 207 -1.26 -18.91 8.91
CA ASP A 207 -1.02 -17.86 7.91
C ASP A 207 -2.13 -16.81 7.95
N THR A 208 -3.40 -17.23 7.93
CA THR A 208 -4.54 -16.31 7.95
C THR A 208 -4.60 -15.47 9.23
N ILE A 209 -4.38 -16.07 10.40
CA ILE A 209 -4.56 -15.42 11.70
C ILE A 209 -3.32 -14.61 12.10
N ALA A 210 -2.13 -15.22 12.00
CA ALA A 210 -0.89 -14.63 12.49
C ALA A 210 -0.11 -13.87 11.43
N LEU A 211 -0.09 -14.37 10.18
CA LEU A 211 0.67 -13.78 9.09
C LEU A 211 -0.20 -12.97 8.10
N LYS A 212 -1.49 -12.77 8.41
CA LYS A 212 -2.42 -11.99 7.58
C LYS A 212 -2.44 -12.40 6.10
N GLY A 213 -2.18 -13.68 5.82
CA GLY A 213 -2.15 -14.22 4.46
C GLY A 213 -0.82 -14.03 3.72
N ALA A 214 0.26 -13.60 4.39
CA ALA A 214 1.53 -13.31 3.72
C ALA A 214 2.18 -14.52 3.04
N LEU A 215 2.00 -15.71 3.58
CA LEU A 215 2.49 -16.95 2.96
C LEU A 215 1.68 -17.26 1.70
N ALA A 216 0.37 -17.20 1.79
CA ALA A 216 -0.54 -17.41 0.67
C ALA A 216 -0.28 -16.39 -0.46
N GLU A 217 -0.11 -15.12 -0.13
CA GLU A 217 0.27 -14.05 -1.07
C GLU A 217 1.61 -14.32 -1.74
N SER A 218 2.62 -14.75 -0.97
CA SER A 218 3.95 -15.07 -1.50
C SER A 218 3.91 -16.25 -2.49
N ILE A 219 3.10 -17.27 -2.20
CA ILE A 219 2.90 -18.40 -3.09
C ILE A 219 2.17 -17.94 -4.36
N THR A 220 1.13 -17.11 -4.21
CA THR A 220 0.36 -16.56 -5.34
C THR A 220 1.26 -15.75 -6.27
N SER A 221 2.05 -14.84 -5.72
CA SER A 221 2.99 -14.02 -6.49
C SER A 221 4.09 -14.83 -7.19
N ALA A 222 4.47 -15.98 -6.62
CA ALA A 222 5.44 -16.88 -7.25
C ALA A 222 4.85 -17.70 -8.42
N VAL A 223 3.55 -17.97 -8.38
CA VAL A 223 2.84 -18.76 -9.41
C VAL A 223 2.26 -17.86 -10.50
N ASP A 224 1.74 -16.70 -10.12
CA ASP A 224 1.17 -15.70 -11.02
C ASP A 224 1.97 -14.39 -10.98
N SER A 225 2.77 -14.16 -11.99
CA SER A 225 3.58 -12.94 -12.13
C SER A 225 2.74 -11.67 -12.30
N SER A 226 1.48 -11.79 -12.75
CA SER A 226 0.57 -10.65 -12.92
C SER A 226 -0.05 -10.19 -11.61
N TYR A 227 0.01 -11.01 -10.57
CA TYR A 227 -0.62 -10.73 -9.28
C TYR A 227 -0.01 -9.49 -8.60
N ALA A 228 1.32 -9.39 -8.59
CA ALA A 228 2.03 -8.24 -8.01
C ALA A 228 1.70 -6.94 -8.75
N ASP A 229 1.64 -6.98 -10.09
CA ASP A 229 1.30 -5.80 -10.91
C ASP A 229 -0.15 -5.35 -10.64
N ARG A 230 -1.06 -6.30 -10.43
CA ARG A 230 -2.46 -5.99 -10.07
C ARG A 230 -2.54 -5.27 -8.73
N ILE A 231 -1.82 -5.75 -7.70
CA ILE A 231 -1.79 -5.09 -6.38
C ILE A 231 -1.28 -3.66 -6.53
N VAL A 232 -0.16 -3.44 -7.24
CA VAL A 232 0.39 -2.10 -7.42
C VAL A 232 -0.62 -1.16 -8.08
N ARG A 233 -1.30 -1.59 -9.14
CA ARG A 233 -2.31 -0.78 -9.83
C ARG A 233 -3.55 -0.55 -8.97
N HIS A 234 -3.96 -1.55 -8.21
CA HIS A 234 -5.06 -1.46 -7.25
C HIS A 234 -4.79 -0.36 -6.21
N GLU A 235 -3.64 -0.45 -5.52
CA GLU A 235 -3.25 0.53 -4.52
C GLU A 235 -3.00 1.93 -5.11
N ALA A 236 -2.43 2.00 -6.32
CA ALA A 236 -2.31 3.26 -7.06
C ALA A 236 -3.66 3.89 -7.35
N GLY A 237 -4.71 3.09 -7.57
CA GLY A 237 -6.08 3.58 -7.74
C GLY A 237 -6.61 4.27 -6.50
N HIS A 238 -6.51 3.62 -5.34
CA HIS A 238 -6.88 4.22 -4.05
C HIS A 238 -6.10 5.51 -3.78
N LEU A 239 -4.78 5.46 -3.95
CA LEU A 239 -3.89 6.59 -3.67
C LEU A 239 -4.19 7.79 -4.57
N LEU A 240 -4.29 7.58 -5.89
CA LEU A 240 -4.59 8.67 -6.83
C LEU A 240 -5.97 9.28 -6.56
N LEU A 241 -7.00 8.46 -6.38
CA LEU A 241 -8.35 8.97 -6.13
C LEU A 241 -8.43 9.67 -4.76
N ALA A 242 -7.77 9.17 -3.72
CA ALA A 242 -7.66 9.87 -2.45
C ALA A 242 -7.04 11.26 -2.64
N TYR A 243 -5.92 11.33 -3.35
CA TYR A 243 -5.22 12.57 -3.64
C TYR A 243 -6.09 13.57 -4.43
N LEU A 244 -6.71 13.13 -5.53
CA LEU A 244 -7.58 13.98 -6.34
C LEU A 244 -8.84 14.45 -5.57
N CYS A 245 -9.37 13.59 -4.71
CA CYS A 245 -10.51 13.92 -3.84
C CYS A 245 -10.14 14.68 -2.57
N GLY A 246 -8.86 15.06 -2.38
CA GLY A 246 -8.41 15.85 -1.24
C GLY A 246 -8.41 15.08 0.09
N LEU A 247 -8.34 13.76 0.05
CA LEU A 247 -8.18 12.89 1.20
C LEU A 247 -6.69 12.65 1.42
N PRO A 248 -6.10 13.10 2.54
CA PRO A 248 -4.70 12.86 2.81
C PRO A 248 -4.38 11.37 2.91
N VAL A 249 -3.35 10.95 2.19
CA VAL A 249 -2.82 9.59 2.26
C VAL A 249 -1.77 9.52 3.35
N GLN A 250 -1.93 8.61 4.30
CA GLN A 250 -1.01 8.38 5.40
C GLN A 250 0.07 7.37 5.07
N GLY A 251 -0.25 6.41 4.19
CA GLY A 251 0.68 5.36 3.82
C GLY A 251 0.14 4.44 2.75
N CYS A 252 1.06 3.63 2.23
CA CYS A 252 0.74 2.58 1.27
C CYS A 252 1.69 1.40 1.49
N VAL A 253 1.17 0.18 1.50
CA VAL A 253 1.93 -1.06 1.63
C VAL A 253 1.43 -2.05 0.59
N LEU A 254 2.34 -2.56 -0.22
CA LEU A 254 2.00 -3.34 -1.42
C LEU A 254 1.96 -4.86 -1.19
N SER A 255 2.26 -5.34 0.02
CA SER A 255 2.16 -6.76 0.33
C SER A 255 2.01 -7.00 1.84
N ALA A 256 1.30 -8.07 2.22
CA ALA A 256 1.19 -8.48 3.62
C ALA A 256 2.56 -8.79 4.24
N ARG A 257 3.52 -9.30 3.45
CA ARG A 257 4.89 -9.53 3.90
C ARG A 257 5.60 -8.22 4.27
N GLU A 258 5.48 -7.18 3.44
CA GLU A 258 6.04 -5.86 3.74
C GLU A 258 5.37 -5.24 4.97
N ALA A 259 4.06 -5.38 5.08
CA ALA A 259 3.30 -4.92 6.24
C ALA A 259 3.79 -5.57 7.55
N LEU A 260 3.99 -6.90 7.56
CA LEU A 260 4.51 -7.64 8.71
C LEU A 260 5.97 -7.27 9.05
N ALA A 261 6.78 -6.97 8.04
CA ALA A 261 8.16 -6.52 8.22
C ALA A 261 8.26 -5.06 8.70
N GLY A 262 7.14 -4.33 8.76
CA GLY A 262 7.13 -2.89 9.00
C GLY A 262 7.75 -2.09 7.86
N GLU A 263 7.84 -2.68 6.67
CA GLU A 263 8.31 -2.05 5.44
C GLU A 263 7.15 -1.32 4.76
N GLY A 264 7.46 -0.28 4.03
CA GLY A 264 6.45 0.59 3.41
C GLY A 264 6.10 1.79 4.28
N SER A 265 5.56 2.82 3.65
CA SER A 265 5.18 4.06 4.34
C SER A 265 3.84 3.87 5.03
N GLY A 266 3.77 4.23 6.32
CA GLY A 266 2.52 4.17 7.09
C GLY A 266 2.04 2.75 7.41
N ALA A 267 2.93 1.74 7.42
CA ALA A 267 2.58 0.35 7.73
C ALA A 267 1.82 0.19 9.07
N ALA A 268 2.11 1.05 10.05
CA ALA A 268 1.42 1.08 11.34
C ALA A 268 -0.08 1.44 11.21
N ALA A 269 -0.43 2.34 10.29
CA ALA A 269 -1.83 2.73 10.04
C ALA A 269 -2.66 1.59 9.44
N LEU A 270 -2.00 0.60 8.81
CA LEU A 270 -2.64 -0.54 8.14
C LEU A 270 -2.71 -1.80 9.00
N ASN A 271 -2.26 -1.74 10.27
CA ASN A 271 -2.34 -2.87 11.21
C ASN A 271 -1.80 -4.20 10.66
N GLY A 272 -0.74 -4.14 9.85
CA GLY A 272 -0.10 -5.33 9.26
C GLY A 272 -0.83 -5.92 8.05
N ALA A 273 -1.74 -5.18 7.42
CA ALA A 273 -2.34 -5.54 6.14
C ALA A 273 -1.68 -4.77 4.99
N ALA A 274 -1.72 -5.33 3.76
CA ALA A 274 -1.46 -4.55 2.56
C ALA A 274 -2.63 -3.59 2.31
N GLY A 275 -2.36 -2.44 1.69
CA GLY A 275 -3.40 -1.47 1.40
C GLY A 275 -2.89 -0.03 1.36
N THR A 276 -3.81 0.89 1.12
CA THR A 276 -3.58 2.33 1.16
C THR A 276 -4.36 2.95 2.31
N ALA A 277 -3.64 3.55 3.28
CA ALA A 277 -4.22 4.26 4.40
C ALA A 277 -4.49 5.72 4.02
N PHE A 278 -5.74 6.14 4.14
CA PHE A 278 -6.20 7.51 3.92
C PHE A 278 -7.34 7.84 4.88
N PHE A 279 -7.63 9.11 5.06
CA PHE A 279 -8.77 9.55 5.84
C PHE A 279 -9.45 10.76 5.19
N ASP A 280 -10.73 10.97 5.50
CA ASP A 280 -11.47 12.16 5.08
C ASP A 280 -11.71 13.08 6.27
N PRO A 281 -11.01 14.23 6.33
CA PRO A 281 -11.14 15.17 7.46
C PRO A 281 -12.57 15.73 7.60
N GLU A 282 -13.27 15.89 6.47
CA GLU A 282 -14.64 16.40 6.46
C GLU A 282 -15.62 15.33 6.94
N LEU A 283 -15.44 14.06 6.53
CA LEU A 283 -16.21 12.94 7.04
C LEU A 283 -16.06 12.80 8.56
N ASN A 284 -14.81 12.82 9.06
CA ASN A 284 -14.53 12.74 10.49
C ASN A 284 -15.18 13.90 11.26
N ALA A 285 -15.10 15.12 10.73
CA ALA A 285 -15.76 16.27 11.31
C ALA A 285 -17.30 16.21 11.23
N ALA A 286 -17.84 15.72 10.10
CA ALA A 286 -19.28 15.56 9.89
C ALA A 286 -19.88 14.46 10.77
N ALA A 287 -19.17 13.34 10.94
CA ALA A 287 -19.56 12.25 11.83
C ALA A 287 -19.67 12.73 13.29
N ARG A 288 -18.68 13.51 13.77
CA ARG A 288 -18.73 14.12 15.11
C ARG A 288 -19.92 15.07 15.30
N ARG A 289 -20.36 15.74 14.22
CA ARG A 289 -21.53 16.64 14.24
C ARG A 289 -22.86 15.93 13.99
N GLY A 290 -22.85 14.63 13.68
CA GLY A 290 -24.02 13.83 13.36
C GLY A 290 -24.71 14.22 12.04
N ARG A 291 -24.00 14.88 11.11
CA ARG A 291 -24.54 15.34 9.82
C ARG A 291 -23.52 15.13 8.72
N ILE A 292 -23.59 13.95 8.08
CA ILE A 292 -22.76 13.60 6.93
C ILE A 292 -23.53 14.00 5.66
N THR A 293 -22.90 14.80 4.79
CA THR A 293 -23.50 15.23 3.53
C THR A 293 -23.35 14.18 2.44
N ARG A 294 -24.21 14.23 1.43
CA ARG A 294 -24.13 13.31 0.30
C ARG A 294 -22.80 13.39 -0.45
N SER A 295 -22.26 14.60 -0.65
CA SER A 295 -21.00 14.81 -1.36
C SER A 295 -19.80 14.16 -0.63
N VAL A 296 -19.81 14.20 0.70
CA VAL A 296 -18.78 13.52 1.54
C VAL A 296 -18.88 12.00 1.38
N ILE A 297 -20.11 11.45 1.40
CA ILE A 297 -20.33 10.02 1.18
C ILE A 297 -19.83 9.61 -0.20
N ASP A 298 -20.26 10.33 -1.26
CA ASP A 298 -19.91 9.99 -2.63
C ASP A 298 -18.39 10.04 -2.84
N ARG A 299 -17.71 11.07 -2.33
CA ARG A 299 -16.26 11.22 -2.40
C ARG A 299 -15.53 10.06 -1.72
N TYR A 300 -15.91 9.74 -0.49
CA TYR A 300 -15.31 8.63 0.25
C TYR A 300 -15.52 7.29 -0.46
N CYS A 301 -16.75 7.02 -0.93
CA CYS A 301 -17.06 5.82 -1.68
C CYS A 301 -16.25 5.67 -2.97
N ILE A 302 -15.99 6.78 -3.70
CA ILE A 302 -15.15 6.76 -4.91
C ILE A 302 -13.74 6.30 -4.58
N VAL A 303 -13.16 6.79 -3.49
CA VAL A 303 -11.80 6.43 -3.08
C VAL A 303 -11.75 4.97 -2.63
N VAL A 304 -12.72 4.50 -1.83
CA VAL A 304 -12.79 3.10 -1.41
C VAL A 304 -12.94 2.14 -2.60
N MET A 305 -13.68 2.55 -3.65
CA MET A 305 -13.81 1.74 -4.88
C MET A 305 -12.67 1.95 -5.88
N GLY A 306 -11.63 2.68 -5.48
CA GLY A 306 -10.52 3.10 -6.33
C GLY A 306 -9.70 1.95 -6.90
N GLY A 307 -9.40 0.94 -6.08
CA GLY A 307 -8.68 -0.24 -6.50
C GLY A 307 -9.43 -1.06 -7.55
N ILE A 308 -10.72 -1.30 -7.32
CA ILE A 308 -11.62 -1.98 -8.27
C ILE A 308 -11.70 -1.20 -9.59
N ALA A 309 -11.81 0.13 -9.52
CA ALA A 309 -11.84 0.98 -10.71
C ALA A 309 -10.51 0.92 -11.49
N ALA A 310 -9.38 0.91 -10.79
CA ALA A 310 -8.04 0.84 -11.39
C ALA A 310 -7.80 -0.51 -12.09
N GLU A 311 -8.21 -1.61 -11.48
CA GLU A 311 -8.14 -2.92 -12.12
C GLU A 311 -9.05 -3.00 -13.36
N ALA A 312 -10.28 -2.49 -13.26
CA ALA A 312 -11.20 -2.46 -14.40
C ALA A 312 -10.64 -1.66 -15.57
N VAL A 313 -10.02 -0.49 -15.31
CA VAL A 313 -9.38 0.34 -16.34
C VAL A 313 -8.16 -0.36 -16.95
N SER A 314 -7.36 -1.04 -16.13
CA SER A 314 -6.10 -1.64 -16.56
C SER A 314 -6.27 -2.98 -17.27
N TYR A 315 -7.23 -3.79 -16.82
CA TYR A 315 -7.39 -5.20 -17.23
C TYR A 315 -8.78 -5.54 -17.76
N GLY A 316 -9.70 -4.57 -17.81
CA GLY A 316 -11.08 -4.80 -18.24
C GLY A 316 -11.99 -5.46 -17.20
N SER A 317 -11.45 -5.91 -16.06
CA SER A 317 -12.23 -6.45 -14.94
C SER A 317 -11.41 -6.48 -13.66
N ALA A 318 -12.08 -6.29 -12.52
CA ALA A 318 -11.49 -6.43 -11.20
C ALA A 318 -11.43 -7.90 -10.78
N GLU A 319 -10.32 -8.30 -10.15
CA GLU A 319 -10.14 -9.57 -9.46
C GLU A 319 -9.97 -9.37 -7.95
N GLY A 320 -9.32 -8.28 -7.54
CA GLY A 320 -9.22 -7.82 -6.16
C GLY A 320 -10.41 -6.93 -5.74
N GLY A 321 -10.35 -6.43 -4.49
CA GLY A 321 -11.29 -5.45 -3.97
C GLY A 321 -12.55 -5.99 -3.30
N LYS A 322 -12.59 -7.29 -2.97
CA LYS A 322 -13.70 -7.88 -2.19
C LYS A 322 -13.77 -7.28 -0.78
N ASP A 323 -12.60 -7.01 -0.21
CA ASP A 323 -12.50 -6.40 1.11
C ASP A 323 -12.91 -4.92 1.07
N ASP A 324 -12.58 -4.20 -0.02
CA ASP A 324 -13.04 -2.83 -0.24
C ASP A 324 -14.56 -2.75 -0.39
N GLU A 325 -15.15 -3.67 -1.19
CA GLU A 325 -16.61 -3.74 -1.34
C GLU A 325 -17.27 -4.02 0.02
N SER A 326 -16.72 -4.95 0.81
CA SER A 326 -17.24 -5.29 2.14
C SER A 326 -17.09 -4.13 3.12
N ALA A 327 -15.94 -3.44 3.11
CA ALA A 327 -15.70 -2.27 3.94
C ALA A 327 -16.64 -1.12 3.57
N LEU A 328 -16.90 -0.91 2.27
CA LEU A 328 -17.84 0.09 1.80
C LEU A 328 -19.27 -0.22 2.24
N ILE A 329 -19.71 -1.47 2.12
CA ILE A 329 -21.05 -1.90 2.55
C ILE A 329 -21.22 -1.64 4.05
N SER A 330 -20.26 -2.07 4.88
CA SER A 330 -20.31 -1.83 6.34
C SER A 330 -20.30 -0.32 6.66
N PHE A 331 -19.48 0.46 5.98
CA PHE A 331 -19.47 1.92 6.15
C PHE A 331 -20.83 2.54 5.85
N LEU A 332 -21.44 2.19 4.72
CA LEU A 332 -22.71 2.76 4.30
C LEU A 332 -23.86 2.34 5.24
N GLN A 333 -23.91 1.06 5.63
CA GLN A 333 -24.98 0.52 6.47
C GLN A 333 -24.80 0.88 7.94
N ASP A 334 -23.61 0.64 8.48
CA ASP A 334 -23.40 0.67 9.94
C ASP A 334 -22.97 2.07 10.42
N THR A 335 -22.17 2.79 9.61
CA THR A 335 -21.63 4.09 10.02
C THR A 335 -22.52 5.25 9.60
N VAL A 336 -23.00 5.23 8.36
CA VAL A 336 -23.76 6.34 7.76
C VAL A 336 -25.28 6.14 7.89
N GLY A 337 -25.75 4.91 8.05
CA GLY A 337 -27.17 4.57 8.02
C GLY A 337 -27.80 4.88 6.66
N PHE A 338 -27.08 4.56 5.58
CA PHE A 338 -27.47 4.87 4.22
C PHE A 338 -28.77 4.14 3.83
N THR A 339 -29.78 4.90 3.41
CA THR A 339 -31.11 4.37 3.07
C THR A 339 -31.28 4.01 1.59
N GLY A 340 -30.29 4.33 0.73
CA GLY A 340 -30.32 4.01 -0.69
C GLY A 340 -29.85 2.58 -0.99
N ASP A 341 -29.82 2.23 -2.27
CA ASP A 341 -29.26 0.96 -2.72
C ASP A 341 -27.72 1.03 -2.67
N VAL A 342 -27.15 0.25 -1.73
CA VAL A 342 -25.70 0.20 -1.46
C VAL A 342 -24.92 -0.34 -2.65
N LEU A 343 -25.46 -1.32 -3.37
CA LEU A 343 -24.78 -1.89 -4.54
C LEU A 343 -24.77 -0.92 -5.72
N VAL A 344 -25.86 -0.16 -5.90
CA VAL A 344 -25.89 0.94 -6.89
C VAL A 344 -24.90 2.01 -6.50
N GLN A 345 -24.80 2.38 -5.22
CA GLN A 345 -23.82 3.34 -4.74
C GLN A 345 -22.38 2.87 -5.02
N ALA A 346 -22.03 1.64 -4.70
CA ALA A 346 -20.71 1.08 -4.95
C ALA A 346 -20.35 1.10 -6.44
N ARG A 347 -21.28 0.69 -7.30
CA ARG A 347 -21.07 0.68 -8.76
C ARG A 347 -20.91 2.07 -9.35
N MET A 348 -21.73 3.04 -8.93
CA MET A 348 -21.59 4.42 -9.36
C MET A 348 -20.28 5.05 -8.89
N SER A 349 -19.84 4.70 -7.69
CA SER A 349 -18.56 5.14 -7.15
C SER A 349 -17.39 4.56 -7.95
N ALA A 350 -17.40 3.27 -8.28
CA ALA A 350 -16.41 2.66 -9.16
C ALA A 350 -16.36 3.30 -10.54
N LEU A 351 -17.53 3.59 -11.15
CA LEU A 351 -17.63 4.26 -12.45
C LEU A 351 -17.06 5.68 -12.42
N ASN A 352 -17.36 6.47 -11.38
CA ASN A 352 -16.76 7.80 -11.21
C ASN A 352 -15.24 7.68 -11.00
N GLY A 353 -14.78 6.66 -10.28
CA GLY A 353 -13.36 6.33 -10.18
C GLY A 353 -12.71 6.07 -11.53
N VAL A 354 -13.36 5.27 -12.40
CA VAL A 354 -12.90 5.02 -13.78
C VAL A 354 -12.78 6.31 -14.59
N ILE A 355 -13.78 7.20 -14.49
CA ILE A 355 -13.75 8.47 -15.22
C ILE A 355 -12.55 9.32 -14.77
N LEU A 356 -12.34 9.42 -13.47
CA LEU A 356 -11.18 10.14 -12.92
C LEU A 356 -9.86 9.50 -13.34
N LEU A 357 -9.73 8.18 -13.23
CA LEU A 357 -8.51 7.46 -13.63
C LEU A 357 -8.20 7.59 -15.11
N ARG A 358 -9.22 7.65 -15.98
CA ARG A 358 -9.04 7.91 -17.41
C ARG A 358 -8.64 9.35 -17.69
N ARG A 359 -9.24 10.32 -16.98
CA ARG A 359 -8.91 11.75 -17.10
C ARG A 359 -7.48 12.02 -16.64
N TYR A 360 -7.03 11.37 -15.56
CA TYR A 360 -5.69 11.51 -14.97
C TYR A 360 -4.81 10.29 -15.26
N ARG A 361 -4.90 9.75 -16.49
CA ARG A 361 -4.19 8.52 -16.87
C ARG A 361 -2.66 8.67 -16.80
N ALA A 362 -2.12 9.82 -17.22
CA ALA A 362 -0.69 10.05 -17.18
C ALA A 362 -0.16 10.08 -15.73
N GLU A 363 -0.90 10.70 -14.83
CA GLU A 363 -0.65 10.75 -13.39
C GLU A 363 -0.70 9.34 -12.77
N PHE A 364 -1.72 8.57 -13.14
CA PHE A 364 -1.86 7.18 -12.70
C PHE A 364 -0.67 6.31 -13.11
N GLU A 365 -0.26 6.35 -14.37
CA GLU A 365 0.87 5.55 -14.85
C GLU A 365 2.22 6.02 -14.25
N ARG A 366 2.39 7.32 -13.96
CA ARG A 366 3.57 7.82 -13.22
C ARG A 366 3.61 7.27 -11.80
N LEU A 367 2.48 7.33 -11.10
CA LEU A 367 2.35 6.80 -9.75
C LEU A 367 2.62 5.30 -9.71
N VAL A 368 2.05 4.53 -10.63
CA VAL A 368 2.31 3.07 -10.75
C VAL A 368 3.81 2.80 -10.87
N LYS A 369 4.52 3.49 -11.77
CA LYS A 369 5.97 3.33 -11.96
C LYS A 369 6.76 3.63 -10.68
N VAL A 370 6.36 4.65 -9.91
CA VAL A 370 7.03 4.99 -8.64
C VAL A 370 6.77 3.92 -7.59
N LEU A 371 5.53 3.44 -7.47
CA LEU A 371 5.19 2.36 -6.54
C LEU A 371 5.90 1.04 -6.89
N GLU A 372 6.01 0.69 -8.17
CA GLU A 372 6.77 -0.48 -8.63
C GLU A 372 8.26 -0.39 -8.26
N ARG A 373 8.87 0.78 -8.52
CA ARG A 373 10.30 1.01 -8.29
C ARG A 373 10.65 1.07 -6.80
N ASP A 374 9.89 1.85 -6.04
CA ASP A 374 10.24 2.24 -4.67
C ASP A 374 9.50 1.40 -3.61
N ARG A 375 8.57 0.54 -4.03
CA ARG A 375 7.76 -0.30 -3.15
C ARG A 375 7.09 0.50 -2.04
N ALA A 376 6.57 1.68 -2.37
CA ALA A 376 5.89 2.60 -1.45
C ALA A 376 6.69 2.97 -0.17
N LYS A 377 8.02 2.95 -0.23
CA LYS A 377 8.89 3.29 0.93
C LYS A 377 8.79 4.76 1.35
N SER A 378 8.39 5.64 0.42
CA SER A 378 8.17 7.06 0.66
C SER A 378 6.82 7.46 0.12
N ILE A 379 5.91 7.85 1.02
CA ILE A 379 4.60 8.36 0.62
C ILE A 379 4.73 9.72 -0.04
N GLY A 380 5.67 10.54 0.42
CA GLY A 380 5.96 11.84 -0.19
C GLY A 380 6.41 11.70 -1.63
N ALA A 381 7.30 10.74 -1.93
CA ALA A 381 7.72 10.47 -3.30
C ALA A 381 6.57 9.96 -4.17
N ALA A 382 5.74 9.05 -3.66
CA ALA A 382 4.58 8.53 -4.37
C ALA A 382 3.57 9.64 -4.68
N VAL A 383 3.14 10.38 -3.67
CA VAL A 383 2.15 11.48 -3.80
C VAL A 383 2.64 12.57 -4.73
N LEU A 384 3.84 13.08 -4.52
CA LEU A 384 4.35 14.19 -5.34
C LEU A 384 4.67 13.76 -6.77
N SER A 385 4.85 12.46 -7.05
CA SER A 385 5.02 11.96 -8.42
C SER A 385 3.79 12.20 -9.30
N ILE A 386 2.61 12.32 -8.71
CA ILE A 386 1.35 12.57 -9.43
C ILE A 386 1.46 13.85 -10.26
N ASP A 387 2.02 14.90 -9.68
CA ASP A 387 2.14 16.21 -10.32
C ASP A 387 3.50 16.46 -11.01
N ASP A 388 4.34 15.44 -11.13
CA ASP A 388 5.68 15.57 -11.72
C ASP A 388 5.64 15.50 -13.25
N VAL A 389 5.44 16.65 -13.89
CA VAL A 389 5.43 16.75 -15.35
C VAL A 389 6.84 16.53 -15.96
N ALA A 390 7.91 16.69 -15.17
CA ALA A 390 9.29 16.52 -15.63
C ALA A 390 9.75 15.04 -15.64
N ALA A 391 9.01 14.15 -15.00
CA ALA A 391 9.31 12.71 -14.92
C ALA A 391 8.56 11.85 -15.97
N ALA A 392 7.85 12.48 -16.90
CA ALA A 392 7.03 11.81 -17.93
C ALA A 392 7.87 11.41 -19.17
#